data_d4e495f427e6513790b57408954cc0e2
#
_entry.id   d4e495f427e6513790b57408954cc0e2
#
_cell.length_a   1.000
_cell.length_b   1.000
_cell.length_c   1.000
_cell.angle_alpha   90.00
_cell.angle_beta   90.00
_cell.angle_gamma   90.00
#
_symmetry.space_group_name_H-M   'P 1'
#
loop_
_entity.id
_entity.type
_entity.pdbx_description
1 polymer ?
#
loop_
_entity_poly.entity_id
_entity_poly.type
_entity_poly.pdbx_seq_one_letter_code
_entity_poly.pdbx_strand_id
1 'polypeptide(L)'
;MHSFTQIKQVAEEVGARLVLVNLSHELRNAFDARGFIADDVVVASDLDRALEACEQAIIAAHMGKGAEAQTLRDWFTRALGSADHADQLAAVCERLDVDKDVIIAAQGEPANSMHFILEGRVGIIVNMDDGRSIRVRSLGPHTTIGEMGLITSQLRSATIQAEVPSVLYALSANAYERIKRKNEPLAQALLTMCSASWPSV
;
A
#
# COMPACT_ATOMS: atom_id res chain seq x y z
N MET A 1 32.95 -14.60 0.57
CA MET A 1 32.26 -14.84 1.86
C MET A 1 32.88 -14.03 3.00
N HIS A 2 34.21 -14.01 3.18
CA HIS A 2 34.84 -13.22 4.26
C HIS A 2 34.44 -11.73 4.24
N SER A 3 34.37 -11.15 3.06
CA SER A 3 33.95 -9.74 2.87
C SER A 3 32.49 -9.46 3.28
N PHE A 4 31.57 -10.39 3.03
CA PHE A 4 30.16 -10.21 3.42
C PHE A 4 29.98 -10.29 4.94
N THR A 5 30.71 -11.18 5.61
CA THR A 5 30.68 -11.26 7.08
C THR A 5 31.21 -9.97 7.72
N GLN A 6 32.25 -9.37 7.13
CA GLN A 6 32.77 -8.07 7.59
C GLN A 6 31.74 -6.94 7.38
N ILE A 7 31.05 -6.91 6.22
CA ILE A 7 30.00 -5.92 5.96
C ILE A 7 28.86 -6.07 6.98
N LYS A 8 28.43 -7.29 7.26
CA LYS A 8 27.40 -7.55 8.28
C LYS A 8 27.83 -7.05 9.65
N GLN A 9 29.04 -7.35 10.07
CA GLN A 9 29.58 -6.88 11.34
C GLN A 9 29.65 -5.36 11.43
N VAL A 10 30.09 -4.68 10.37
CA VAL A 10 30.10 -3.20 10.32
C VAL A 10 28.68 -2.65 10.38
N ALA A 11 27.70 -3.27 9.68
CA ALA A 11 26.32 -2.86 9.76
C ALA A 11 25.75 -2.98 11.18
N GLU A 12 26.04 -4.06 11.88
CA GLU A 12 25.67 -4.27 13.29
C GLU A 12 26.28 -3.19 14.21
N GLU A 13 27.58 -2.89 14.05
CA GLU A 13 28.29 -1.91 14.87
C GLU A 13 27.72 -0.48 14.72
N VAL A 14 27.20 -0.12 13.55
CA VAL A 14 26.62 1.20 13.30
C VAL A 14 25.09 1.22 13.40
N GLY A 15 24.47 0.10 13.76
CA GLY A 15 23.01 -0.05 13.85
C GLY A 15 22.30 0.06 12.50
N ALA A 16 22.99 -0.25 11.40
CA ALA A 16 22.42 -0.25 10.07
C ALA A 16 21.83 -1.61 9.71
N ARG A 17 20.72 -1.62 8.97
CA ARG A 17 20.12 -2.86 8.45
C ARG A 17 20.71 -3.22 7.10
N LEU A 18 21.08 -4.49 6.94
CA LEU A 18 21.61 -5.02 5.68
C LEU A 18 20.45 -5.53 4.81
N VAL A 19 20.34 -5.02 3.58
CA VAL A 19 19.38 -5.48 2.59
C VAL A 19 20.14 -6.03 1.39
N LEU A 20 19.88 -7.28 1.04
CA LEU A 20 20.44 -7.95 -0.13
C LEU A 20 19.42 -7.97 -1.25
N VAL A 21 19.83 -7.57 -2.45
CA VAL A 21 18.93 -7.41 -3.60
C VAL A 21 19.35 -8.34 -4.72
N ASN A 22 18.37 -8.97 -5.37
CA ASN A 22 18.57 -9.75 -6.59
C ASN A 22 19.61 -10.87 -6.44
N LEU A 23 19.58 -11.60 -5.31
CA LEU A 23 20.45 -12.75 -5.10
C LEU A 23 20.12 -13.89 -6.08
N SER A 24 21.13 -14.41 -6.76
CA SER A 24 20.98 -15.67 -7.50
C SER A 24 20.61 -16.80 -6.54
N HIS A 25 19.91 -17.82 -7.05
CA HIS A 25 19.53 -19.00 -6.26
C HIS A 25 20.75 -19.68 -5.60
N GLU A 26 21.89 -19.74 -6.29
CA GLU A 26 23.13 -20.31 -5.78
C GLU A 26 23.69 -19.51 -4.59
N LEU A 27 23.72 -18.17 -4.71
CA LEU A 27 24.19 -17.30 -3.62
C LEU A 27 23.27 -17.36 -2.43
N ARG A 28 21.95 -17.40 -2.67
CA ARG A 28 20.95 -17.51 -1.59
C ARG A 28 21.18 -18.80 -0.79
N ASN A 29 21.28 -19.94 -1.47
CA ASN A 29 21.52 -21.23 -0.82
C ASN A 29 22.86 -21.24 -0.07
N ALA A 30 23.90 -20.61 -0.62
CA ALA A 30 25.20 -20.51 0.03
C ALA A 30 25.19 -19.64 1.28
N PHE A 31 24.37 -18.60 1.31
CA PHE A 31 24.19 -17.72 2.47
C PHE A 31 23.32 -18.38 3.55
N ASP A 32 22.23 -19.03 3.15
CA ASP A 32 21.34 -19.79 4.06
C ASP A 32 22.10 -20.92 4.75
N ALA A 33 22.86 -21.72 3.99
CA ALA A 33 23.63 -22.83 4.53
C ALA A 33 24.70 -22.42 5.56
N ARG A 34 25.08 -21.14 5.58
CA ARG A 34 26.06 -20.57 6.52
C ARG A 34 25.45 -19.67 7.59
N GLY A 35 24.12 -19.59 7.64
CA GLY A 35 23.40 -18.74 8.59
C GLY A 35 23.66 -17.24 8.40
N PHE A 36 24.06 -16.81 7.19
CA PHE A 36 24.30 -15.40 6.90
C PHE A 36 22.99 -14.64 6.79
N ILE A 37 21.96 -15.25 6.16
CA ILE A 37 20.61 -14.72 6.10
C ILE A 37 19.91 -15.12 7.41
N ALA A 38 19.87 -14.19 8.34
CA ALA A 38 19.18 -14.30 9.63
C ALA A 38 18.17 -13.15 9.74
N ASP A 39 17.48 -13.03 10.87
CA ASP A 39 16.42 -12.05 11.10
C ASP A 39 16.83 -10.58 10.89
N ASP A 40 18.12 -10.30 10.94
CA ASP A 40 18.73 -8.99 10.74
C ASP A 40 19.06 -8.66 9.26
N VAL A 41 18.99 -9.65 8.36
CA VAL A 41 19.28 -9.50 6.94
C VAL A 41 18.01 -9.64 6.10
N VAL A 42 17.63 -8.59 5.41
CA VAL A 42 16.48 -8.60 4.49
C VAL A 42 16.94 -9.02 3.09
N VAL A 43 16.22 -9.95 2.47
CA VAL A 43 16.45 -10.33 1.07
C VAL A 43 15.28 -9.88 0.22
N ALA A 44 15.53 -8.98 -0.73
CA ALA A 44 14.55 -8.45 -1.66
C ALA A 44 14.79 -8.99 -3.09
N SER A 45 13.69 -9.18 -3.84
CA SER A 45 13.74 -9.63 -5.23
C SER A 45 14.34 -8.57 -6.17
N ASP A 46 14.11 -7.31 -5.86
CA ASP A 46 14.50 -6.15 -6.65
C ASP A 46 14.75 -4.92 -5.76
N LEU A 47 15.29 -3.87 -6.36
CA LEU A 47 15.65 -2.64 -5.64
C LEU A 47 14.41 -1.92 -5.07
N ASP A 48 13.29 -1.94 -5.78
CA ASP A 48 12.07 -1.27 -5.34
C ASP A 48 11.53 -1.89 -4.06
N ARG A 49 11.54 -3.23 -3.98
CA ARG A 49 11.18 -3.94 -2.74
C ARG A 49 12.17 -3.71 -1.60
N ALA A 50 13.44 -3.55 -1.93
CA ALA A 50 14.46 -3.23 -0.93
C ALA A 50 14.22 -1.84 -0.33
N LEU A 51 13.98 -0.84 -1.18
CA LEU A 51 13.68 0.53 -0.76
C LEU A 51 12.39 0.58 0.05
N GLU A 52 11.34 -0.09 -0.41
CA GLU A 52 10.07 -0.22 0.30
C GLU A 52 10.26 -0.82 1.71
N ALA A 53 11.07 -1.86 1.85
CA ALA A 53 11.38 -2.47 3.15
C ALA A 53 12.14 -1.49 4.07
N CYS A 54 13.06 -0.69 3.52
CA CYS A 54 13.78 0.34 4.25
C CYS A 54 12.84 1.46 4.72
N GLU A 55 11.99 1.97 3.84
CA GLU A 55 11.01 3.02 4.16
C GLU A 55 10.06 2.57 5.27
N GLN A 56 9.55 1.33 5.19
CA GLN A 56 8.69 0.78 6.22
C GLN A 56 9.37 0.61 7.56
N ALA A 57 10.65 0.19 7.57
CA ALA A 57 11.42 0.09 8.79
C ALA A 57 11.62 1.47 9.44
N ILE A 58 11.86 2.52 8.64
CA ILE A 58 11.98 3.90 9.11
C ILE A 58 10.64 4.39 9.67
N ILE A 59 9.54 4.18 8.95
CA ILE A 59 8.19 4.54 9.41
C ILE A 59 7.88 3.83 10.73
N ALA A 60 8.11 2.53 10.83
CA ALA A 60 7.88 1.75 12.05
C ALA A 60 8.73 2.23 13.23
N ALA A 61 9.99 2.62 12.99
CA ALA A 61 10.88 3.16 14.01
C ALA A 61 10.45 4.54 14.51
N HIS A 62 9.89 5.39 13.63
CA HIS A 62 9.45 6.74 13.97
C HIS A 62 8.02 6.78 14.52
N MET A 63 7.17 5.83 14.15
CA MET A 63 5.79 5.75 14.66
C MET A 63 5.71 5.25 16.11
N GLY A 64 6.83 4.96 16.76
CA GLY A 64 6.93 4.65 18.19
C GLY A 64 6.07 3.47 18.66
N LYS A 65 6.45 2.80 19.75
CA LYS A 65 5.72 1.70 20.42
C LYS A 65 4.42 2.18 21.13
N GLY A 66 3.65 3.09 20.53
CA GLY A 66 2.47 3.72 21.10
C GLY A 66 1.49 4.29 20.06
N ALA A 67 1.68 3.99 18.77
CA ALA A 67 0.61 4.27 17.82
C ALA A 67 -0.55 3.30 18.12
N GLU A 68 -1.54 3.75 18.88
CA GLU A 68 -2.84 3.12 18.91
C GLU A 68 -3.28 2.90 17.46
N ALA A 69 -3.78 1.71 17.15
CA ALA A 69 -4.26 1.39 15.80
C ALA A 69 -5.20 2.51 15.35
N GLN A 70 -4.78 3.28 14.35
CA GLN A 70 -5.51 4.45 13.90
C GLN A 70 -6.83 3.97 13.31
N THR A 71 -7.93 4.40 13.88
CA THR A 71 -9.26 4.02 13.36
C THR A 71 -9.51 4.69 12.01
N LEU A 72 -10.42 4.10 11.22
CA LEU A 72 -10.89 4.73 9.98
C LEU A 72 -11.36 6.16 10.20
N ARG A 73 -12.08 6.38 11.32
CA ARG A 73 -12.59 7.69 11.71
C ARG A 73 -11.47 8.71 11.95
N ASP A 74 -10.41 8.31 12.66
CA ASP A 74 -9.27 9.19 12.95
C ASP A 74 -8.54 9.57 11.66
N TRP A 75 -8.32 8.60 10.78
CA TRP A 75 -7.73 8.87 9.47
C TRP A 75 -8.60 9.82 8.65
N PHE A 76 -9.89 9.52 8.49
CA PHE A 76 -10.80 10.38 7.73
C PHE A 76 -10.92 11.78 8.35
N THR A 77 -10.98 11.91 9.67
CA THR A 77 -11.01 13.21 10.35
C THR A 77 -9.81 14.06 9.98
N ARG A 78 -8.62 13.46 10.00
CA ARG A 78 -7.38 14.15 9.63
C ARG A 78 -7.34 14.50 8.14
N ALA A 79 -7.70 13.57 7.27
CA ALA A 79 -7.64 13.74 5.83
C ALA A 79 -8.69 14.71 5.26
N LEU A 80 -9.90 14.70 5.85
CA LEU A 80 -11.02 15.56 5.43
C LEU A 80 -11.09 16.87 6.20
N GLY A 81 -10.32 17.00 7.30
CA GLY A 81 -10.33 18.19 8.16
C GLY A 81 -11.60 18.37 9.00
N SER A 82 -12.47 17.35 9.08
CA SER A 82 -13.76 17.43 9.78
C SER A 82 -14.21 16.05 10.29
N ALA A 83 -14.51 15.96 11.58
CA ALA A 83 -15.04 14.74 12.20
C ALA A 83 -16.45 14.38 11.66
N ASP A 84 -17.29 15.39 11.38
CA ASP A 84 -18.61 15.20 10.82
C ASP A 84 -18.52 14.62 9.38
N HIS A 85 -17.63 15.13 8.55
CA HIS A 85 -17.34 14.56 7.23
C HIS A 85 -16.80 13.13 7.32
N ALA A 86 -15.95 12.85 8.31
CA ALA A 86 -15.41 11.51 8.54
C ALA A 86 -16.52 10.51 8.88
N ASP A 87 -17.41 10.88 9.79
CA ASP A 87 -18.54 10.03 10.19
C ASP A 87 -19.51 9.80 9.02
N GLN A 88 -19.81 10.83 8.22
CA GLN A 88 -20.65 10.70 7.04
C GLN A 88 -20.02 9.82 5.96
N LEU A 89 -18.72 9.95 5.70
CA LEU A 89 -18.02 9.11 4.72
C LEU A 89 -17.95 7.66 5.21
N ALA A 90 -17.57 7.44 6.47
CA ALA A 90 -17.48 6.09 7.05
C ALA A 90 -18.82 5.36 7.02
N ALA A 91 -19.94 6.06 7.26
CA ALA A 91 -21.28 5.48 7.24
C ALA A 91 -21.75 4.97 5.86
N VAL A 92 -21.11 5.38 4.78
CA VAL A 92 -21.47 4.98 3.40
C VAL A 92 -20.41 4.07 2.75
N CYS A 93 -19.31 3.79 3.46
CA CYS A 93 -18.29 2.86 3.04
C CYS A 93 -18.60 1.45 3.55
N GLU A 94 -18.32 0.45 2.73
CA GLU A 94 -18.41 -0.96 3.08
C GLU A 94 -17.03 -1.48 3.50
N ARG A 95 -16.93 -2.16 4.65
CA ARG A 95 -15.71 -2.82 5.09
C ARG A 95 -15.47 -4.10 4.31
N LEU A 96 -14.24 -4.28 3.85
CA LEU A 96 -13.76 -5.47 3.15
C LEU A 96 -12.54 -6.02 3.88
N ASP A 97 -12.66 -7.23 4.40
CA ASP A 97 -11.53 -7.99 4.92
C ASP A 97 -11.08 -8.95 3.82
N VAL A 98 -9.87 -8.80 3.33
CA VAL A 98 -9.35 -9.57 2.19
C VAL A 98 -8.09 -10.32 2.58
N ASP A 99 -8.02 -11.58 2.18
CA ASP A 99 -6.84 -12.41 2.35
C ASP A 99 -5.74 -12.03 1.34
N LYS A 100 -4.52 -12.48 1.63
CA LYS A 100 -3.40 -12.35 0.70
C LYS A 100 -3.74 -12.95 -0.66
N ASP A 101 -3.24 -12.33 -1.73
CA ASP A 101 -3.37 -12.71 -3.13
C ASP A 101 -4.79 -12.57 -3.72
N VAL A 102 -5.77 -12.09 -2.94
CA VAL A 102 -7.12 -11.80 -3.44
C VAL A 102 -7.09 -10.57 -4.37
N ILE A 103 -7.72 -10.71 -5.53
CA ILE A 103 -7.93 -9.61 -6.48
C ILE A 103 -9.14 -8.80 -6.01
N ILE A 104 -8.91 -7.52 -5.71
CA ILE A 104 -9.92 -6.56 -5.24
C ILE A 104 -10.65 -5.93 -6.44
N ALA A 105 -9.89 -5.66 -7.51
CA ALA A 105 -10.43 -5.17 -8.79
C ALA A 105 -9.50 -5.59 -9.93
N ALA A 106 -10.04 -6.04 -11.05
CA ALA A 106 -9.23 -6.45 -12.19
C ALA A 106 -9.11 -5.33 -13.24
N GLN A 107 -7.95 -5.27 -13.91
CA GLN A 107 -7.73 -4.38 -15.05
C GLN A 107 -8.78 -4.61 -16.14
N GLY A 108 -9.33 -3.54 -16.69
CA GLY A 108 -10.35 -3.60 -17.73
C GLY A 108 -11.79 -3.73 -17.21
N GLU A 109 -12.00 -3.96 -15.91
CA GLU A 109 -13.35 -3.95 -15.32
C GLU A 109 -13.90 -2.52 -15.18
N PRO A 110 -15.24 -2.36 -15.13
CA PRO A 110 -15.86 -1.08 -14.79
C PRO A 110 -15.43 -0.59 -13.41
N ALA A 111 -15.03 0.68 -13.29
CA ALA A 111 -14.63 1.26 -12.03
C ALA A 111 -15.85 1.70 -11.19
N ASN A 112 -16.47 0.76 -10.51
CA ASN A 112 -17.71 0.97 -9.74
C ASN A 112 -17.47 1.39 -8.27
N SER A 113 -16.23 1.47 -7.83
CA SER A 113 -15.85 1.80 -6.46
C SER A 113 -14.44 2.37 -6.39
N MET A 114 -14.14 3.06 -5.31
CA MET A 114 -12.79 3.35 -4.84
C MET A 114 -12.59 2.70 -3.47
N HIS A 115 -11.36 2.51 -3.05
CA HIS A 115 -11.04 1.83 -1.80
C HIS A 115 -10.09 2.66 -0.96
N PHE A 116 -10.27 2.59 0.35
CA PHE A 116 -9.43 3.17 1.38
C PHE A 116 -8.73 2.03 2.11
N ILE A 117 -7.41 1.99 2.11
CA ILE A 117 -6.63 0.96 2.81
C ILE A 117 -6.50 1.40 4.26
N LEU A 118 -7.12 0.66 5.20
CA LEU A 118 -6.95 0.90 6.63
C LEU A 118 -5.76 0.13 7.18
N GLU A 119 -5.65 -1.15 6.81
CA GLU A 119 -4.59 -2.05 7.24
C GLU A 119 -4.11 -2.91 6.07
N GLY A 120 -2.87 -3.38 6.16
CA GLY A 120 -2.30 -4.28 5.16
C GLY A 120 -1.62 -3.57 4.01
N ARG A 121 -1.59 -4.22 2.84
CA ARG A 121 -0.92 -3.72 1.64
C ARG A 121 -1.52 -4.30 0.38
N VAL A 122 -1.61 -3.46 -0.66
CA VAL A 122 -2.08 -3.88 -1.97
C VAL A 122 -1.07 -3.53 -3.06
N GLY A 123 -0.93 -4.42 -4.03
CA GLY A 123 -0.13 -4.22 -5.24
C GLY A 123 -0.99 -3.69 -6.39
N ILE A 124 -0.43 -2.76 -7.14
CA ILE A 124 -0.98 -2.28 -8.41
C ILE A 124 -0.25 -3.00 -9.53
N ILE A 125 -0.97 -3.81 -10.28
CA ILE A 125 -0.41 -4.70 -11.31
C ILE A 125 -1.00 -4.34 -12.66
N VAL A 126 -0.13 -4.07 -13.64
CA VAL A 126 -0.52 -3.84 -15.02
C VAL A 126 -0.24 -5.11 -15.82
N ASN A 127 -1.27 -5.63 -16.46
CA ASN A 127 -1.17 -6.73 -17.40
C ASN A 127 -0.91 -6.16 -18.80
N MET A 128 0.18 -6.59 -19.40
CA MET A 128 0.61 -6.15 -20.72
C MET A 128 0.01 -7.05 -21.82
N ASP A 129 -0.09 -6.54 -23.03
CA ASP A 129 -0.65 -7.28 -24.19
C ASP A 129 0.16 -8.54 -24.55
N ASP A 130 1.43 -8.58 -24.17
CA ASP A 130 2.31 -9.75 -24.38
C ASP A 130 2.16 -10.84 -23.30
N GLY A 131 1.18 -10.70 -22.41
CA GLY A 131 0.88 -11.65 -21.33
C GLY A 131 1.74 -11.50 -20.08
N ARG A 132 2.67 -10.53 -20.04
CA ARG A 132 3.43 -10.22 -18.82
C ARG A 132 2.61 -9.36 -17.88
N SER A 133 2.82 -9.57 -16.58
CA SER A 133 2.25 -8.74 -15.53
C SER A 133 3.39 -8.01 -14.81
N ILE A 134 3.25 -6.70 -14.65
CA ILE A 134 4.24 -5.87 -13.98
C ILE A 134 3.58 -5.23 -12.76
N ARG A 135 4.16 -5.45 -11.59
CA ARG A 135 3.79 -4.70 -10.40
C ARG A 135 4.40 -3.30 -10.49
N VAL A 136 3.55 -2.31 -10.66
CA VAL A 136 3.96 -0.91 -10.82
C VAL A 136 4.20 -0.26 -9.47
N ARG A 137 3.40 -0.61 -8.46
CA ARG A 137 3.47 0.02 -7.13
C ARG A 137 2.86 -0.87 -6.06
N SER A 138 3.32 -0.73 -4.81
CA SER A 138 2.65 -1.21 -3.61
C SER A 138 2.15 -0.03 -2.79
N LEU A 139 0.95 -0.17 -2.21
CA LEU A 139 0.31 0.85 -1.41
C LEU A 139 -0.07 0.29 -0.04
N GLY A 140 0.29 1.02 1.00
CA GLY A 140 0.04 0.66 2.39
C GLY A 140 -1.14 1.40 3.02
N PRO A 141 -1.26 1.33 4.36
CA PRO A 141 -2.33 1.98 5.10
C PRO A 141 -2.43 3.48 4.84
N HIS A 142 -3.64 4.01 5.01
CA HIS A 142 -4.00 5.42 4.83
C HIS A 142 -3.79 5.93 3.40
N THR A 143 -3.94 5.05 2.41
CA THR A 143 -3.89 5.38 0.98
C THR A 143 -5.24 5.09 0.33
N THR A 144 -5.60 5.91 -0.67
CA THR A 144 -6.77 5.70 -1.54
C THR A 144 -6.35 5.05 -2.85
N ILE A 145 -7.21 4.17 -3.39
CA ILE A 145 -6.97 3.48 -4.65
C ILE A 145 -8.26 3.37 -5.47
N GLY A 146 -8.11 3.40 -6.80
CA GLY A 146 -9.22 3.22 -7.74
C GLY A 146 -10.10 4.45 -7.92
N GLU A 147 -9.70 5.59 -7.37
CA GLU A 147 -10.41 6.88 -7.46
C GLU A 147 -10.49 7.40 -8.89
N MET A 148 -9.43 7.20 -9.70
CA MET A 148 -9.36 7.66 -11.08
C MET A 148 -10.54 7.15 -11.90
N GLY A 149 -10.75 5.85 -11.91
CA GLY A 149 -11.83 5.24 -12.67
C GLY A 149 -13.21 5.70 -12.18
N LEU A 150 -13.36 5.93 -10.87
CA LEU A 150 -14.62 6.45 -10.29
C LEU A 150 -14.90 7.88 -10.74
N ILE A 151 -13.87 8.75 -10.74
CA ILE A 151 -14.00 10.16 -11.10
C ILE A 151 -14.18 10.33 -12.61
N THR A 152 -13.45 9.56 -13.42
CA THR A 152 -13.44 9.66 -14.88
C THR A 152 -14.45 8.75 -15.58
N SER A 153 -15.11 7.85 -14.84
CA SER A 153 -16.00 6.81 -15.38
C SER A 153 -15.32 5.90 -16.42
N GLN A 154 -14.01 5.70 -16.28
CA GLN A 154 -13.22 4.84 -17.13
C GLN A 154 -13.09 3.43 -16.54
N LEU A 155 -12.64 2.48 -17.37
CA LEU A 155 -12.30 1.15 -16.90
C LEU A 155 -11.06 1.17 -15.98
N ARG A 156 -10.90 0.16 -15.16
CA ARG A 156 -9.71 -0.02 -14.31
C ARG A 156 -8.45 -0.08 -15.16
N SER A 157 -7.52 0.82 -14.92
CA SER A 157 -6.22 0.86 -15.64
C SER A 157 -5.24 -0.21 -15.19
N ALA A 158 -5.46 -0.81 -14.02
CA ALA A 158 -4.60 -1.83 -13.44
C ALA A 158 -5.42 -2.78 -12.54
N THR A 159 -4.89 -3.95 -12.29
CA THR A 159 -5.37 -4.89 -11.28
C THR A 159 -4.89 -4.46 -9.89
N ILE A 160 -5.79 -4.50 -8.92
CA ILE A 160 -5.53 -4.25 -7.49
C ILE A 160 -5.58 -5.59 -6.78
N GLN A 161 -4.48 -6.01 -6.16
CA GLN A 161 -4.36 -7.31 -5.47
C GLN A 161 -3.79 -7.13 -4.08
N ALA A 162 -4.35 -7.81 -3.09
CA ALA A 162 -3.82 -7.82 -1.73
C ALA A 162 -2.47 -8.56 -1.69
N GLU A 163 -1.42 -7.93 -1.17
CA GLU A 163 -0.09 -8.54 -0.99
C GLU A 163 0.05 -9.24 0.36
N VAL A 164 -0.75 -8.82 1.31
CA VAL A 164 -0.87 -9.39 2.67
C VAL A 164 -2.35 -9.34 3.07
N PRO A 165 -2.80 -10.05 4.12
CA PRO A 165 -4.13 -9.85 4.68
C PRO A 165 -4.38 -8.36 4.95
N SER A 166 -5.48 -7.81 4.47
CA SER A 166 -5.72 -6.37 4.43
C SER A 166 -7.16 -6.02 4.78
N VAL A 167 -7.33 -4.85 5.41
CA VAL A 167 -8.64 -4.27 5.70
C VAL A 167 -8.81 -3.02 4.84
N LEU A 168 -9.82 -3.04 3.99
CA LEU A 168 -10.17 -1.92 3.13
C LEU A 168 -11.59 -1.43 3.42
N TYR A 169 -11.87 -0.21 2.98
CA TYR A 169 -13.23 0.33 2.94
C TYR A 169 -13.56 0.76 1.51
N ALA A 170 -14.66 0.26 0.97
CA ALA A 170 -15.10 0.54 -0.39
C ALA A 170 -16.15 1.65 -0.40
N LEU A 171 -15.94 2.67 -1.21
CA LEU A 171 -16.95 3.67 -1.55
C LEU A 171 -17.46 3.39 -2.97
N SER A 172 -18.73 3.01 -3.09
CA SER A 172 -19.33 2.75 -4.41
C SER A 172 -19.58 4.03 -5.19
N ALA A 173 -19.60 3.92 -6.54
CA ALA A 173 -19.94 5.02 -7.44
C ALA A 173 -21.29 5.67 -7.07
N ASN A 174 -22.29 4.85 -6.74
CA ASN A 174 -23.61 5.35 -6.33
C ASN A 174 -23.56 6.14 -5.02
N ALA A 175 -22.74 5.72 -4.05
CA ALA A 175 -22.56 6.44 -2.80
C ALA A 175 -21.83 7.77 -3.04
N TYR A 176 -20.79 7.77 -3.86
CA TYR A 176 -20.05 8.98 -4.25
C TYR A 176 -20.97 10.00 -4.96
N GLU A 177 -21.80 9.57 -5.91
CA GLU A 177 -22.76 10.46 -6.59
C GLU A 177 -23.82 11.00 -5.63
N ARG A 178 -24.22 10.25 -4.60
CA ARG A 178 -25.09 10.76 -3.53
C ARG A 178 -24.42 11.84 -2.70
N ILE A 179 -23.13 11.64 -2.34
CA ILE A 179 -22.34 12.65 -1.62
C ILE A 179 -22.27 13.94 -2.46
N LYS A 180 -21.90 13.85 -3.73
CA LYS A 180 -21.81 15.01 -4.64
C LYS A 180 -23.08 15.84 -4.67
N ARG A 181 -24.24 15.18 -4.68
CA ARG A 181 -25.55 15.86 -4.75
C ARG A 181 -26.03 16.43 -3.43
N LYS A 182 -25.67 15.81 -2.30
CA LYS A 182 -26.25 16.14 -0.99
C LYS A 182 -25.29 16.90 -0.08
N ASN A 183 -24.00 16.76 -0.28
CA ASN A 183 -22.95 17.36 0.56
C ASN A 183 -21.74 17.72 -0.32
N GLU A 184 -21.85 18.81 -1.06
CA GLU A 184 -20.77 19.31 -1.90
C GLU A 184 -19.45 19.57 -1.13
N PRO A 185 -19.47 20.14 0.10
CA PRO A 185 -18.23 20.29 0.89
C PRO A 185 -17.51 18.97 1.17
N LEU A 186 -18.23 17.90 1.50
CA LEU A 186 -17.64 16.57 1.69
C LEU A 186 -17.08 16.03 0.36
N ALA A 187 -17.81 16.21 -0.75
CA ALA A 187 -17.31 15.78 -2.07
C ALA A 187 -16.01 16.47 -2.44
N GLN A 188 -15.91 17.78 -2.18
CA GLN A 188 -14.69 18.55 -2.43
C GLN A 188 -13.52 18.11 -1.53
N ALA A 189 -13.78 17.89 -0.24
CA ALA A 189 -12.77 17.40 0.70
C ALA A 189 -12.26 16.02 0.28
N LEU A 190 -13.15 15.12 -0.19
CA LEU A 190 -12.79 13.80 -0.68
C LEU A 190 -11.90 13.87 -1.94
N LEU A 191 -12.23 14.75 -2.90
CA LEU A 191 -11.39 14.97 -4.08
C LEU A 191 -9.99 15.47 -3.70
N THR A 192 -9.90 16.40 -2.73
CA THR A 192 -8.64 16.90 -2.21
C THR A 192 -7.82 15.80 -1.55
N MET A 193 -8.46 14.95 -0.74
CA MET A 193 -7.83 13.78 -0.12
C MET A 193 -7.26 12.82 -1.18
N CYS A 194 -8.01 12.53 -2.24
CA CYS A 194 -7.55 11.68 -3.34
C CYS A 194 -6.36 12.27 -4.08
N SER A 195 -6.38 13.58 -4.36
CA SER A 195 -5.28 14.24 -5.08
C SER A 195 -3.97 14.28 -4.28
N ALA A 196 -4.04 14.30 -2.95
CA ALA A 196 -2.87 14.25 -2.08
C ALA A 196 -2.16 12.87 -2.10
N SER A 197 -2.86 11.82 -2.53
CA SER A 197 -2.31 10.47 -2.70
C SER A 197 -1.54 10.29 -4.02
N TRP A 198 -1.53 11.29 -4.90
CA TRP A 198 -0.82 11.25 -6.17
C TRP A 198 0.59 11.77 -5.97
N PRO A 199 1.63 11.06 -6.46
CA PRO A 199 2.97 11.61 -6.46
C PRO A 199 2.98 12.87 -7.33
N SER A 200 3.55 13.95 -6.78
CA SER A 200 3.91 15.12 -7.57
C SER A 200 4.93 14.66 -8.64
N VAL A 201 4.60 14.82 -9.91
CA VAL A 201 5.49 14.56 -11.05
C VAL A 201 6.59 15.61 -11.05
#